data_a8a5afddbc109f4652855a99e52bec15
#
_entry.id   a8a5afddbc109f4652855a99e52bec15
#
_cell.length_a   1.000
_cell.length_b   1.000
_cell.length_c   1.000
_cell.angle_alpha   90.00
_cell.angle_beta   90.00
_cell.angle_gamma   90.00
#
_symmetry.space_group_name_H-M   'P 1'
#
loop_
_entity.id
_entity.type
_entity.pdbx_description
1 polymer ?
#
loop_
_entity_poly.entity_id
_entity_poly.type
_entity_poly.pdbx_seq_one_letter_code
_entity_poly.pdbx_strand_id
1 'polypeptide(L)'
;MIKTTLILDGVTVMNLTPLQRLFRNFHKTILRPEVMDKIGRIVSTEQEERIWRQQQVGGAPLREYSPTDAIGWARKRSRYRLVESGSLFPFTSHAKGKNRRVKSNNPTLAGWLDKGTKRMKEFNFLGVDERMEKPVYEYLDKVIEDAFE
;
A
#
# COMPACT_ATOMS: atom_id res chain seq x y z
N MET A 1 18.48 -11.44 14.11
CA MET A 1 17.02 -11.67 13.83
C MET A 1 16.68 -11.01 12.49
N ILE A 2 16.08 -11.75 11.61
CA ILE A 2 15.65 -11.22 10.30
C ILE A 2 14.28 -10.58 10.49
N LYS A 3 14.19 -9.27 10.28
CA LYS A 3 12.92 -8.56 10.20
C LYS A 3 12.50 -8.52 8.74
N THR A 4 11.35 -9.05 8.44
CA THR A 4 10.72 -8.90 7.13
C THR A 4 9.63 -7.86 7.24
N THR A 5 9.73 -6.85 6.43
CA THR A 5 8.77 -5.74 6.40
C THR A 5 8.25 -5.55 4.99
N LEU A 6 7.01 -5.19 4.89
CA LEU A 6 6.41 -4.67 3.66
C LEU A 6 6.40 -3.15 3.77
N ILE A 7 6.90 -2.48 2.74
CA ILE A 7 7.03 -1.03 2.72
C ILE A 7 6.16 -0.46 1.60
N LEU A 8 5.33 0.52 1.93
CA LEU A 8 4.54 1.29 0.98
C LEU A 8 5.08 2.73 0.96
N ASP A 9 5.81 3.09 -0.10
CA ASP A 9 6.46 4.41 -0.27
C ASP A 9 7.25 4.89 0.96
N GLY A 10 8.00 3.96 1.58
CA GLY A 10 8.81 4.24 2.77
C GLY A 10 8.09 4.04 4.10
N VAL A 11 6.78 3.78 4.08
CA VAL A 11 6.02 3.42 5.28
C VAL A 11 6.10 1.93 5.51
N THR A 12 6.51 1.51 6.70
CA THR A 12 6.50 0.09 7.08
C THR A 12 5.07 -0.40 7.20
N VAL A 13 4.69 -1.32 6.33
CA VAL A 13 3.33 -1.83 6.23
C VAL A 13 3.08 -2.98 7.21
N MET A 14 4.06 -3.89 7.35
CA MET A 14 3.89 -5.08 8.17
C MET A 14 5.22 -5.52 8.80
N ASN A 15 5.18 -5.85 10.06
CA ASN A 15 6.28 -6.46 10.77
C ASN A 15 5.93 -7.92 11.10
N LEU A 16 6.57 -8.85 10.42
CA LEU A 16 6.36 -10.30 10.62
C LEU A 16 7.19 -10.88 11.77
N THR A 17 7.93 -10.06 12.52
CA THR A 17 8.79 -10.52 13.62
C THR A 17 8.05 -11.37 14.67
N PRO A 18 6.83 -11.02 15.11
CA PRO A 18 6.09 -11.86 16.07
C PRO A 18 5.78 -13.25 15.51
N LEU A 19 5.40 -13.35 14.25
CA LEU A 19 5.14 -14.63 13.57
C LEU A 19 6.41 -15.47 13.45
N GLN A 20 7.54 -14.85 13.15
CA GLN A 20 8.83 -15.53 13.09
C GLN A 20 9.24 -16.14 14.42
N ARG A 21 8.94 -15.48 15.54
CA ARG A 21 9.21 -16.01 16.89
C ARG A 21 8.36 -17.23 17.22
N LEU A 22 7.09 -17.19 16.87
CA LEU A 22 6.15 -18.28 17.10
C LEU A 22 6.44 -19.49 16.23
N PHE A 23 6.86 -19.25 14.99
CA PHE A 23 6.99 -20.29 13.97
C PHE A 23 8.42 -20.36 13.39
N ARG A 24 9.42 -20.49 14.27
CA ARG A 24 10.84 -20.58 13.87
C ARG A 24 11.08 -21.51 12.69
N ASN A 25 10.42 -22.65 12.70
CA ASN A 25 10.58 -23.66 11.66
C ASN A 25 9.83 -23.28 10.37
N PHE A 26 8.88 -22.36 10.44
CA PHE A 26 8.08 -21.91 9.32
C PHE A 26 8.51 -20.56 8.74
N HIS A 27 9.45 -19.86 9.40
CA HIS A 27 9.87 -18.55 8.90
C HIS A 27 10.42 -18.59 7.47
N LYS A 28 11.11 -19.68 7.09
CA LYS A 28 11.59 -19.88 5.72
C LYS A 28 10.44 -19.98 4.72
N THR A 29 9.33 -20.60 5.12
CA THR A 29 8.12 -20.70 4.30
C THR A 29 7.46 -19.34 4.13
N ILE A 30 7.31 -18.58 5.21
CA ILE A 30 6.72 -17.24 5.19
C ILE A 30 7.58 -16.27 4.38
N LEU A 31 8.91 -16.41 4.44
CA LEU A 31 9.87 -15.55 3.73
C LEU A 31 10.15 -15.98 2.29
N ARG A 32 9.49 -17.00 1.79
CA ARG A 32 9.66 -17.40 0.39
C ARG A 32 9.33 -16.23 -0.54
N PRO A 33 10.11 -16.05 -1.62
CA PRO A 33 9.83 -14.98 -2.59
C PRO A 33 8.39 -14.99 -3.11
N GLU A 34 7.81 -16.16 -3.34
CA GLU A 34 6.43 -16.30 -3.81
C GLU A 34 5.41 -15.75 -2.81
N VAL A 35 5.61 -16.00 -1.52
CA VAL A 35 4.74 -15.49 -0.45
C VAL A 35 4.84 -13.97 -0.38
N MET A 36 6.06 -13.45 -0.39
CA MET A 36 6.29 -12.00 -0.35
C MET A 36 5.77 -11.31 -1.61
N ASP A 37 5.90 -11.92 -2.78
CA ASP A 37 5.31 -11.41 -4.03
C ASP A 37 3.80 -11.34 -3.95
N LYS A 38 3.16 -12.36 -3.41
CA LYS A 38 1.70 -12.39 -3.24
C LYS A 38 1.22 -11.32 -2.28
N ILE A 39 1.91 -11.15 -1.15
CA ILE A 39 1.62 -10.07 -0.19
C ILE A 39 1.75 -8.70 -0.88
N GLY A 40 2.81 -8.49 -1.62
CA GLY A 40 3.02 -7.26 -2.39
C GLY A 40 1.91 -6.97 -3.38
N ARG A 41 1.41 -7.99 -4.08
CA ARG A 41 0.27 -7.86 -5.00
C ARG A 41 -1.02 -7.52 -4.28
N ILE A 42 -1.28 -8.15 -3.13
CA ILE A 42 -2.45 -7.85 -2.30
C ILE A 42 -2.42 -6.37 -1.88
N VAL A 43 -1.29 -5.89 -1.38
CA VAL A 43 -1.15 -4.50 -0.95
C VAL A 43 -1.28 -3.53 -2.12
N SER A 44 -0.68 -3.85 -3.27
CA SER A 44 -0.81 -3.03 -4.49
C SER A 44 -2.26 -2.90 -4.93
N THR A 45 -2.98 -4.01 -4.96
CA THR A 45 -4.40 -4.05 -5.34
C THR A 45 -5.25 -3.24 -4.35
N GLU A 46 -5.05 -3.43 -3.05
CA GLU A 46 -5.78 -2.68 -2.03
C GLU A 46 -5.49 -1.17 -2.08
N GLN A 47 -4.26 -0.80 -2.42
CA GLN A 47 -3.90 0.61 -2.59
C GLN A 47 -4.64 1.23 -3.78
N GLU A 48 -4.71 0.53 -4.91
CA GLU A 48 -5.46 0.98 -6.08
C GLU A 48 -6.96 1.06 -5.79
N GLU A 49 -7.52 0.05 -5.15
CA GLU A 49 -8.93 0.04 -4.77
C GLU A 49 -9.29 1.15 -3.78
N ARG A 50 -8.39 1.50 -2.88
CA ARG A 50 -8.59 2.63 -1.96
C ARG A 50 -8.82 3.92 -2.75
N ILE A 51 -8.02 4.18 -3.78
CA ILE A 51 -8.17 5.36 -4.64
C ILE A 51 -9.51 5.30 -5.39
N TRP A 52 -9.87 4.14 -5.94
CA TRP A 52 -11.14 3.98 -6.62
C TRP A 52 -12.35 4.16 -5.69
N ARG A 53 -12.23 3.73 -4.45
CA ARG A 53 -13.23 3.98 -3.41
C ARG A 53 -13.23 5.42 -2.91
N GLN A 54 -12.30 6.25 -3.37
CA GLN A 54 -12.16 7.65 -2.94
C GLN A 54 -12.01 7.80 -1.42
N GLN A 55 -11.13 6.99 -0.84
CA GLN A 55 -10.91 6.92 0.60
C GLN A 55 -9.49 7.29 0.99
N GLN A 56 -9.36 7.89 2.16
CA GLN A 56 -8.10 8.08 2.87
C GLN A 56 -7.67 6.78 3.57
N VAL A 57 -6.43 6.78 4.08
CA VAL A 57 -6.00 5.79 5.06
C VAL A 57 -6.97 5.83 6.26
N GLY A 58 -7.46 4.65 6.66
CA GLY A 58 -8.47 4.55 7.72
C GLY A 58 -9.92 4.59 7.24
N GLY A 59 -10.18 4.82 5.94
CA GLY A 59 -11.51 4.70 5.33
C GLY A 59 -12.32 5.97 5.23
N ALA A 60 -11.87 7.10 5.77
CA ALA A 60 -12.53 8.38 5.58
C ALA A 60 -12.52 8.79 4.10
N PRO A 61 -13.52 9.55 3.61
CA PRO A 61 -13.53 10.03 2.23
C PRO A 61 -12.32 10.92 1.93
N LEU A 62 -11.81 10.85 0.68
CA LEU A 62 -10.82 11.81 0.20
C LEU A 62 -11.39 13.23 0.25
N ARG A 63 -10.54 14.19 0.61
CA ARG A 63 -10.95 15.59 0.58
C ARG A 63 -11.28 16.05 -0.83
N GLU A 64 -12.11 17.03 -0.93
CA GLU A 64 -12.40 17.70 -2.20
C GLU A 64 -11.18 18.49 -2.73
N TYR A 65 -11.11 18.64 -4.04
CA TYR A 65 -10.14 19.56 -4.64
C TYR A 65 -10.45 21.00 -4.23
N SER A 66 -9.39 21.77 -3.98
CA SER A 66 -9.49 23.20 -3.70
C SER A 66 -8.90 24.02 -4.84
N PRO A 67 -9.25 25.31 -4.96
CA PRO A 67 -8.68 26.20 -5.97
C PRO A 67 -7.15 26.34 -5.91
N THR A 68 -6.55 26.06 -4.74
CA THR A 68 -5.10 26.14 -4.53
C THR A 68 -4.35 24.87 -4.88
N ASP A 69 -5.06 23.79 -5.24
CA ASP A 69 -4.41 22.55 -5.63
C ASP A 69 -3.63 22.72 -6.94
N ALA A 70 -2.44 22.11 -7.01
CA ALA A 70 -1.59 22.14 -8.20
C ALA A 70 -2.17 21.33 -9.39
N ILE A 71 -3.29 20.67 -9.20
CA ILE A 71 -4.00 19.93 -10.23
C ILE A 71 -4.77 20.89 -11.13
N GLY A 72 -4.67 20.72 -12.46
CA GLY A 72 -5.32 21.59 -13.43
C GLY A 72 -6.82 21.77 -13.19
N TRP A 73 -7.33 22.96 -13.47
CA TRP A 73 -8.73 23.35 -13.20
C TRP A 73 -9.77 22.36 -13.75
N ALA A 74 -9.53 21.81 -14.95
CA ALA A 74 -10.42 20.83 -15.57
C ALA A 74 -10.54 19.54 -14.74
N ARG A 75 -9.46 19.14 -14.05
CA ARG A 75 -9.42 17.95 -13.21
C ARG A 75 -10.18 18.14 -11.91
N LYS A 76 -10.33 19.36 -11.43
CA LYS A 76 -11.06 19.68 -10.20
C LYS A 76 -12.55 19.38 -10.26
N ARG A 77 -13.06 19.19 -11.46
CA ARG A 77 -14.47 18.82 -11.72
C ARG A 77 -14.68 17.32 -11.82
N SER A 78 -13.62 16.53 -11.81
CA SER A 78 -13.73 15.07 -11.87
C SER A 78 -14.42 14.51 -10.65
N ARG A 79 -15.33 13.57 -10.87
CA ARG A 79 -16.00 12.81 -9.82
C ARG A 79 -15.01 11.94 -9.03
N TYR A 80 -14.01 11.40 -9.73
CA TYR A 80 -12.99 10.54 -9.14
C TYR A 80 -11.68 11.30 -9.01
N ARG A 81 -11.32 11.65 -7.79
CA ARG A 81 -10.07 12.32 -7.49
C ARG A 81 -8.90 11.35 -7.61
N LEU A 82 -7.74 11.86 -8.00
CA LEU A 82 -6.46 11.14 -8.14
C LEU A 82 -6.40 10.12 -9.29
N VAL A 83 -7.43 10.00 -10.11
CA VAL A 83 -7.46 9.03 -11.22
C VAL A 83 -7.49 9.68 -12.62
N GLU A 84 -7.61 10.98 -12.72
CA GLU A 84 -7.93 11.71 -13.96
C GLU A 84 -6.92 11.46 -15.08
N SER A 85 -5.61 11.46 -14.77
CA SER A 85 -4.57 11.20 -15.76
C SER A 85 -4.15 9.75 -15.84
N GLY A 86 -4.55 8.92 -14.86
CA GLY A 86 -4.07 7.55 -14.71
C GLY A 86 -2.58 7.44 -14.36
N SER A 87 -1.88 8.55 -14.14
CA SER A 87 -0.42 8.56 -13.94
C SER A 87 0.04 7.91 -12.65
N LEU A 88 -0.84 7.79 -11.64
CA LEU A 88 -0.53 7.10 -10.39
C LEU A 88 -0.53 5.58 -10.54
N PHE A 89 -1.24 5.05 -11.53
CA PHE A 89 -1.40 3.63 -11.77
C PHE A 89 -0.39 3.08 -12.78
N PRO A 90 -0.03 1.80 -12.70
CA PRO A 90 -0.36 0.86 -11.62
C PRO A 90 0.50 1.08 -10.38
N PHE A 91 0.04 0.55 -9.25
CA PHE A 91 0.89 0.32 -8.08
C PHE A 91 1.56 -1.04 -8.24
N THR A 92 2.86 -1.09 -8.00
CA THR A 92 3.66 -2.30 -8.20
C THR A 92 4.51 -2.62 -6.98
N SER A 93 4.74 -3.91 -6.76
CA SER A 93 5.54 -4.42 -5.67
C SER A 93 6.93 -4.80 -6.16
N HIS A 94 7.95 -4.38 -5.44
CA HIS A 94 9.36 -4.66 -5.74
C HIS A 94 10.09 -5.20 -4.52
N ALA A 95 10.98 -6.17 -4.73
CA ALA A 95 11.90 -6.62 -3.69
C ALA A 95 12.96 -5.54 -3.42
N LYS A 96 13.23 -5.28 -2.15
CA LYS A 96 14.34 -4.43 -1.70
C LYS A 96 15.05 -5.12 -0.55
N GLY A 97 16.09 -5.94 -0.87
CA GLY A 97 16.72 -6.80 0.11
C GLY A 97 15.71 -7.79 0.69
N LYS A 98 15.53 -7.75 2.02
CA LYS A 98 14.55 -8.57 2.74
C LYS A 98 13.17 -7.91 2.83
N ASN A 99 13.03 -6.71 2.31
CA ASN A 99 11.80 -5.93 2.36
C ASN A 99 11.05 -6.00 1.03
N ARG A 100 9.78 -5.66 1.08
CA ARG A 100 8.92 -5.46 -0.08
C ARG A 100 8.50 -4.01 -0.13
N ARG A 101 8.65 -3.38 -1.27
CA ARG A 101 8.24 -2.01 -1.50
C ARG A 101 7.12 -1.96 -2.54
N VAL A 102 6.01 -1.35 -2.17
CA VAL A 102 4.91 -1.05 -3.07
C VAL A 102 4.93 0.43 -3.41
N LYS A 103 4.91 0.77 -4.67
CA LYS A 103 4.95 2.17 -5.11
C LYS A 103 4.11 2.41 -6.35
N SER A 104 3.64 3.64 -6.47
CA SER A 104 2.95 4.17 -7.65
C SER A 104 3.85 4.15 -8.87
N ASN A 105 3.25 4.12 -10.04
CA ASN A 105 3.94 4.35 -11.31
C ASN A 105 4.61 5.74 -11.37
N ASN A 106 4.07 6.72 -10.65
CA ASN A 106 4.69 8.04 -10.45
C ASN A 106 4.87 8.31 -8.96
N PRO A 107 5.93 7.78 -8.32
CA PRO A 107 6.10 7.86 -6.87
C PRO A 107 6.32 9.29 -6.36
N THR A 108 6.93 10.16 -7.15
CA THR A 108 7.14 11.57 -6.79
C THR A 108 5.80 12.30 -6.68
N LEU A 109 4.95 12.18 -7.69
CA LEU A 109 3.61 12.76 -7.68
C LEU A 109 2.76 12.17 -6.55
N ALA A 110 2.80 10.84 -6.37
CA ALA A 110 2.09 10.17 -5.28
C ALA A 110 2.50 10.71 -3.91
N GLY A 111 3.77 10.90 -3.68
CA GLY A 111 4.29 11.47 -2.43
C GLY A 111 3.80 12.90 -2.18
N TRP A 112 3.80 13.74 -3.19
CA TRP A 112 3.28 15.11 -3.07
C TRP A 112 1.78 15.16 -2.78
N LEU A 113 1.02 14.33 -3.46
CA LEU A 113 -0.42 14.25 -3.23
C LEU A 113 -0.76 13.69 -1.85
N ASP A 114 -0.02 12.68 -1.41
CA ASP A 114 -0.25 12.07 -0.10
C ASP A 114 0.04 13.02 1.07
N LYS A 115 1.23 13.63 1.06
CA LYS A 115 1.72 14.47 2.16
C LYS A 115 1.36 15.94 2.02
N GLY A 116 0.93 16.34 0.84
CA GLY A 116 0.74 17.75 0.52
C GLY A 116 2.04 18.49 0.22
N THR A 117 1.89 19.74 -0.12
CA THR A 117 2.97 20.70 -0.40
C THR A 117 2.67 22.04 0.29
N LYS A 118 3.55 23.04 0.16
CA LYS A 118 3.28 24.39 0.65
C LYS A 118 1.99 25.02 0.09
N ARG A 119 1.55 24.56 -1.08
CA ARG A 119 0.39 25.11 -1.81
C ARG A 119 -0.82 24.18 -1.84
N MET A 120 -0.66 22.96 -1.36
CA MET A 120 -1.68 21.92 -1.48
C MET A 120 -1.76 21.12 -0.19
N LYS A 121 -2.97 20.94 0.32
CA LYS A 121 -3.21 20.07 1.48
C LYS A 121 -3.04 18.60 1.08
N GLU A 122 -2.73 17.78 2.06
CA GLU A 122 -2.59 16.34 1.92
C GLU A 122 -3.91 15.65 1.54
N PHE A 123 -3.80 14.56 0.76
CA PHE A 123 -4.92 13.64 0.51
C PHE A 123 -4.89 12.43 1.44
N ASN A 124 -3.73 12.09 2.00
CA ASN A 124 -3.55 10.99 2.95
C ASN A 124 -4.09 9.64 2.45
N PHE A 125 -3.65 9.21 1.27
CA PHE A 125 -4.13 7.97 0.64
C PHE A 125 -3.09 6.84 0.61
N LEU A 126 -1.81 7.14 0.86
CA LEU A 126 -0.74 6.15 0.95
C LEU A 126 -0.56 5.70 2.41
N GLY A 127 -0.59 4.41 2.64
CA GLY A 127 -0.37 3.85 3.97
C GLY A 127 -1.15 2.57 4.19
N VAL A 128 -1.08 2.07 5.40
CA VAL A 128 -1.71 0.81 5.81
C VAL A 128 -2.84 1.09 6.77
N ASP A 129 -3.94 0.40 6.57
CA ASP A 129 -5.06 0.35 7.49
C ASP A 129 -5.56 -1.09 7.67
N GLU A 130 -6.51 -1.29 8.57
CA GLU A 130 -7.07 -2.62 8.86
C GLU A 130 -7.65 -3.31 7.61
N ARG A 131 -8.25 -2.55 6.72
CA ARG A 131 -8.84 -3.08 5.51
C ARG A 131 -7.79 -3.67 4.56
N MET A 132 -6.61 -3.07 4.51
CA MET A 132 -5.47 -3.58 3.74
C MET A 132 -4.81 -4.77 4.41
N GLU A 133 -4.71 -4.75 5.74
CA GLU A 133 -4.09 -5.82 6.52
C GLU A 133 -4.90 -7.12 6.48
N LYS A 134 -6.22 -7.03 6.48
CA LYS A 134 -7.11 -8.19 6.53
C LYS A 134 -6.81 -9.25 5.46
N PRO A 135 -6.81 -8.94 4.16
CA PRO A 135 -6.50 -9.94 3.14
C PRO A 135 -5.07 -10.47 3.22
N VAL A 136 -4.12 -9.68 3.73
CA VAL A 136 -2.75 -10.13 3.97
C VAL A 136 -2.71 -11.20 5.06
N TYR A 137 -3.38 -10.96 6.19
CA TYR A 137 -3.45 -11.94 7.28
C TYR A 137 -4.18 -13.21 6.86
N GLU A 138 -5.30 -13.09 6.15
CA GLU A 138 -6.03 -14.24 5.61
C GLU A 138 -5.15 -15.12 4.70
N TYR A 139 -4.33 -14.48 3.87
CA TYR A 139 -3.37 -15.19 3.03
C TYR A 139 -2.28 -15.88 3.84
N LEU A 140 -1.71 -15.20 4.84
CA LEU A 140 -0.69 -15.77 5.72
C LEU A 140 -1.23 -16.95 6.52
N ASP A 141 -2.45 -16.87 7.00
CA ASP A 141 -3.11 -17.99 7.70
C ASP A 141 -3.16 -19.23 6.80
N LYS A 142 -3.56 -19.10 5.54
CA LYS A 142 -3.55 -20.20 4.58
C LYS A 142 -2.15 -20.78 4.35
N VAL A 143 -1.15 -19.90 4.21
CA VAL A 143 0.25 -20.35 4.04
C VAL A 143 0.72 -21.17 5.24
N ILE A 144 0.34 -20.75 6.43
CA ILE A 144 0.67 -21.46 7.68
C ILE A 144 -0.07 -22.79 7.74
N GLU A 145 -1.38 -22.82 7.46
CA GLU A 145 -2.18 -24.06 7.43
C GLU A 145 -1.60 -25.06 6.45
N ASP A 146 -1.31 -24.63 5.22
CA ASP A 146 -0.74 -25.50 4.17
C ASP A 146 0.63 -26.07 4.58
N ALA A 147 1.40 -25.33 5.37
CA ALA A 147 2.70 -25.78 5.84
C ALA A 147 2.61 -26.84 6.95
N PHE A 148 1.45 -26.98 7.62
CA PHE A 148 1.18 -28.01 8.64
C PHE A 148 0.53 -29.28 8.08
N GLU A 149 0.06 -29.25 6.86
CA GLU A 149 -0.44 -30.46 6.16
C GLU A 149 0.75 -31.24 5.56
#